data_9dac69fe18bc5f9a054c2165905c93b1
#
_entry.id   9dac69fe18bc5f9a054c2165905c93b1
#
_cell.length_a   1.000
_cell.length_b   1.000
_cell.length_c   1.000
_cell.angle_alpha   90.00
_cell.angle_beta   90.00
_cell.angle_gamma   90.00
#
_symmetry.space_group_name_H-M   'P 1'
#
loop_
_entity.id
_entity.type
_entity.pdbx_description
1 polymer ?
#
loop_
_entity_poly.entity_id
_entity_poly.type
_entity_poly.pdbx_seq_one_letter_code
_entity_poly.pdbx_strand_id
1 'polypeptide(L)'
;MSKVTVFIGDSVTDCDRLIKPPYGDGYVSNIANSGRLSGEIVNVGISGDRLIDLEERWNTDVLAYQPTLVSVAIGINDTWRRYKSNEPTSVEDFQNRYRRVLTATKAQGNSELVLCEPFLLEVREEMNSWREDLDPKIAVVHKMAAEFGAKLVPFDQHLKAVSNEMAMVELADDGVHPSILGHQIMADLWSRTVGL
;
A
#
# COMPACT_ATOMS: atom_id res chain seq x y z
N MET A 1 5.18 -23.91 11.06
CA MET A 1 5.51 -22.51 11.39
C MET A 1 4.20 -21.74 11.52
N SER A 2 4.10 -20.83 12.49
CA SER A 2 2.94 -19.93 12.60
C SER A 2 2.91 -19.01 11.37
N LYS A 3 1.71 -18.74 10.85
CA LYS A 3 1.55 -17.77 9.76
C LYS A 3 1.70 -16.37 10.35
N VAL A 4 2.51 -15.53 9.73
CA VAL A 4 2.68 -14.11 10.08
C VAL A 4 2.47 -13.30 8.81
N THR A 5 1.52 -12.37 8.87
CA THR A 5 1.22 -11.43 7.79
C THR A 5 1.63 -10.02 8.22
N VAL A 6 2.53 -9.40 7.49
CA VAL A 6 2.97 -8.02 7.72
C VAL A 6 2.38 -7.11 6.66
N PHE A 7 1.67 -6.06 7.11
CA PHE A 7 1.22 -4.95 6.28
C PHE A 7 2.15 -3.76 6.50
N ILE A 8 2.81 -3.30 5.46
CA ILE A 8 3.71 -2.15 5.49
C ILE A 8 3.30 -1.13 4.43
N GLY A 9 3.39 0.14 4.77
CA GLY A 9 2.99 1.25 3.90
C GLY A 9 3.02 2.58 4.63
N ASP A 10 2.29 3.52 4.09
CA ASP A 10 2.13 4.89 4.56
C ASP A 10 0.87 5.10 5.44
N SER A 11 0.30 6.32 5.42
CA SER A 11 -0.90 6.70 6.18
C SER A 11 -2.12 5.84 5.86
N VAL A 12 -2.25 5.35 4.63
CA VAL A 12 -3.37 4.48 4.22
C VAL A 12 -3.31 3.13 4.93
N THR A 13 -2.10 2.64 5.20
CA THR A 13 -1.87 1.39 5.95
C THR A 13 -1.86 1.63 7.46
N ASP A 14 -1.22 2.72 7.92
CA ASP A 14 -1.15 3.12 9.34
C ASP A 14 -2.55 3.31 9.94
N CYS A 15 -3.30 4.20 9.37
CA CYS A 15 -4.67 4.54 9.72
C CYS A 15 -4.90 4.59 11.25
N ASP A 16 -4.09 5.43 11.95
CA ASP A 16 -4.13 5.64 13.39
C ASP A 16 -3.81 4.40 14.25
N ARG A 17 -3.02 3.44 13.77
CA ARG A 17 -2.72 2.18 14.46
C ARG A 17 -2.15 2.35 15.88
N LEU A 18 -1.48 3.48 16.17
CA LEU A 18 -0.96 3.77 17.52
C LEU A 18 -2.05 4.30 18.46
N ILE A 19 -3.11 4.90 17.91
CA ILE A 19 -4.27 5.41 18.67
C ILE A 19 -5.34 4.34 18.79
N LYS A 20 -5.50 3.52 17.76
CA LYS A 20 -6.46 2.42 17.65
C LYS A 20 -5.73 1.08 17.42
N PRO A 21 -4.96 0.60 18.44
CA PRO A 21 -4.14 -0.60 18.27
C PRO A 21 -4.99 -1.87 18.16
N PRO A 22 -4.45 -2.94 17.55
CA PRO A 22 -3.12 -2.98 16.93
C PRO A 22 -3.12 -2.63 15.44
N TYR A 23 -4.28 -2.43 14.82
CA TYR A 23 -4.40 -2.40 13.34
C TYR A 23 -4.81 -1.03 12.78
N GLY A 24 -5.15 -0.06 13.62
CA GLY A 24 -5.81 1.17 13.20
C GLY A 24 -7.30 0.96 12.95
N ASP A 25 -7.94 1.83 12.14
CA ASP A 25 -9.34 1.70 11.73
C ASP A 25 -9.54 1.68 10.20
N GLY A 26 -8.47 1.43 9.46
CA GLY A 26 -8.48 1.34 8.00
C GLY A 26 -8.68 -0.07 7.45
N TYR A 27 -8.24 -0.26 6.19
CA TYR A 27 -8.42 -1.53 5.47
C TYR A 27 -7.73 -2.71 6.17
N VAL A 28 -6.58 -2.51 6.83
CA VAL A 28 -5.90 -3.56 7.58
C VAL A 28 -6.75 -4.07 8.74
N SER A 29 -7.38 -3.14 9.48
CA SER A 29 -8.33 -3.48 10.56
C SER A 29 -9.53 -4.27 10.02
N ASN A 30 -10.09 -3.84 8.88
CA ASN A 30 -11.21 -4.53 8.26
C ASN A 30 -10.84 -5.97 7.85
N ILE A 31 -9.64 -6.17 7.27
CA ILE A 31 -9.13 -7.51 6.93
C ILE A 31 -8.95 -8.35 8.20
N ALA A 32 -8.28 -7.80 9.21
CA ALA A 32 -8.00 -8.53 10.46
C ALA A 32 -9.28 -8.96 11.17
N ASN A 33 -10.25 -8.05 11.28
CA ASN A 33 -11.52 -8.28 11.96
C ASN A 33 -12.49 -9.16 11.17
N SER A 34 -12.24 -9.39 9.87
CA SER A 34 -13.06 -10.32 9.07
C SER A 34 -12.93 -11.78 9.52
N GLY A 35 -11.85 -12.11 10.25
CA GLY A 35 -11.54 -13.47 10.68
C GLY A 35 -11.13 -14.43 9.54
N ARG A 36 -11.00 -13.93 8.32
CA ARG A 36 -10.63 -14.74 7.14
C ARG A 36 -9.12 -14.99 7.06
N LEU A 37 -8.30 -14.03 7.52
CA LEU A 37 -6.84 -14.15 7.54
C LEU A 37 -6.41 -14.84 8.82
N SER A 38 -5.75 -15.99 8.71
CA SER A 38 -5.30 -16.77 9.86
C SER A 38 -3.87 -16.47 10.26
N GLY A 39 -3.57 -16.55 11.54
CA GLY A 39 -2.24 -16.33 12.09
C GLY A 39 -2.08 -14.94 12.71
N GLU A 40 -0.83 -14.55 12.92
CA GLU A 40 -0.48 -13.23 13.43
C GLU A 40 -0.59 -12.19 12.31
N ILE A 41 -1.19 -11.06 12.61
CA ILE A 41 -1.30 -9.92 11.70
C ILE A 41 -0.56 -8.76 12.35
N VAL A 42 0.34 -8.13 11.59
CA VAL A 42 1.16 -7.01 12.04
C VAL A 42 0.95 -5.83 11.09
N ASN A 43 0.52 -4.69 11.62
CA ASN A 43 0.46 -3.44 10.87
C ASN A 43 1.65 -2.57 11.27
N VAL A 44 2.55 -2.32 10.33
CA VAL A 44 3.73 -1.44 10.48
C VAL A 44 3.69 -0.25 9.52
N GLY A 45 2.49 0.18 9.10
CA GLY A 45 2.31 1.43 8.36
C GLY A 45 2.79 2.63 9.18
N ILE A 46 3.37 3.63 8.54
CA ILE A 46 3.73 4.91 9.15
C ILE A 46 3.30 6.05 8.23
N SER A 47 2.46 6.94 8.77
CA SER A 47 1.93 8.08 8.02
C SER A 47 3.05 8.97 7.48
N GLY A 48 2.96 9.31 6.19
CA GLY A 48 3.93 10.17 5.52
C GLY A 48 5.12 9.44 4.89
N ASP A 49 5.28 8.14 5.13
CA ASP A 49 6.39 7.37 4.56
C ASP A 49 6.35 7.32 3.03
N ARG A 50 7.53 7.40 2.45
CA ARG A 50 7.85 7.10 1.05
C ARG A 50 8.55 5.75 0.97
N LEU A 51 8.81 5.29 -0.22
CA LEU A 51 9.54 4.02 -0.39
C LEU A 51 10.96 4.04 0.20
N ILE A 52 11.64 5.20 0.22
CA ILE A 52 12.94 5.37 0.88
C ILE A 52 12.84 5.10 2.38
N ASP A 53 11.80 5.62 3.03
CA ASP A 53 11.57 5.48 4.46
C ASP A 53 11.25 4.01 4.80
N LEU A 54 10.46 3.31 3.95
CA LEU A 54 10.23 1.88 4.09
C LEU A 54 11.53 1.06 3.98
N GLU A 55 12.38 1.39 3.00
CA GLU A 55 13.66 0.70 2.80
C GLU A 55 14.55 0.77 4.04
N GLU A 56 14.63 1.96 4.68
CA GLU A 56 15.45 2.18 5.87
C GLU A 56 15.05 1.30 7.06
N ARG A 57 13.74 1.07 7.25
CA ARG A 57 13.19 0.27 8.35
C ARG A 57 12.80 -1.16 7.95
N TRP A 58 13.09 -1.60 6.72
CA TRP A 58 12.66 -2.91 6.21
C TRP A 58 13.12 -4.09 7.06
N ASN A 59 14.36 -4.06 7.52
CA ASN A 59 14.92 -5.14 8.34
C ASN A 59 14.22 -5.28 9.70
N THR A 60 13.94 -4.15 10.36
CA THR A 60 13.33 -4.11 11.71
C THR A 60 11.83 -4.35 11.68
N ASP A 61 11.15 -3.80 10.66
CA ASP A 61 9.70 -3.75 10.63
C ASP A 61 9.07 -4.83 9.74
N VAL A 62 9.87 -5.49 8.89
CA VAL A 62 9.39 -6.59 8.06
C VAL A 62 10.16 -7.86 8.35
N LEU A 63 11.47 -7.88 8.09
CA LEU A 63 12.25 -9.10 8.12
C LEU A 63 12.37 -9.71 9.54
N ALA A 64 12.39 -8.87 10.60
CA ALA A 64 12.45 -9.34 11.98
C ALA A 64 11.25 -10.21 12.38
N TYR A 65 10.09 -10.02 11.75
CA TYR A 65 8.90 -10.84 11.97
C TYR A 65 8.93 -12.21 11.28
N GLN A 66 9.90 -12.47 10.42
CA GLN A 66 9.96 -13.69 9.60
C GLN A 66 8.63 -13.99 8.90
N PRO A 67 8.08 -13.03 8.14
CA PRO A 67 6.72 -13.12 7.64
C PRO A 67 6.53 -14.26 6.65
N THR A 68 5.35 -14.85 6.65
CA THR A 68 4.89 -15.77 5.61
C THR A 68 4.20 -15.03 4.45
N LEU A 69 3.70 -13.82 4.72
CA LEU A 69 3.10 -12.92 3.73
C LEU A 69 3.49 -11.48 4.05
N VAL A 70 3.92 -10.73 3.04
CA VAL A 70 4.18 -9.29 3.13
C VAL A 70 3.27 -8.55 2.15
N SER A 71 2.45 -7.64 2.67
CA SER A 71 1.62 -6.74 1.88
C SER A 71 2.21 -5.34 1.90
N VAL A 72 2.49 -4.77 0.73
CA VAL A 72 3.14 -3.47 0.54
C VAL A 72 2.20 -2.51 -0.18
N ALA A 73 1.87 -1.38 0.46
CA ALA A 73 1.07 -0.31 -0.14
C ALA A 73 1.81 1.02 0.05
N ILE A 74 2.50 1.50 -1.00
CA ILE A 74 3.39 2.66 -0.92
C ILE A 74 3.52 3.37 -2.26
N GLY A 75 3.78 4.67 -2.24
CA GLY A 75 4.16 5.44 -3.42
C GLY A 75 3.39 6.74 -3.61
N ILE A 76 2.28 6.95 -2.92
CA ILE A 76 1.53 8.21 -3.04
C ILE A 76 2.33 9.38 -2.46
N ASN A 77 3.07 9.18 -1.35
CA ASN A 77 3.90 10.23 -0.76
C ASN A 77 5.14 10.53 -1.60
N ASP A 78 5.67 9.58 -2.37
CA ASP A 78 6.71 9.81 -3.36
C ASP A 78 6.26 10.80 -4.45
N THR A 79 4.96 10.77 -4.78
CA THR A 79 4.32 11.73 -5.70
C THR A 79 3.92 13.01 -4.97
N TRP A 80 3.25 12.92 -3.82
CA TRP A 80 2.80 14.06 -3.04
C TRP A 80 3.94 15.05 -2.77
N ARG A 81 5.12 14.56 -2.35
CA ARG A 81 6.27 15.37 -2.02
C ARG A 81 6.84 16.13 -3.22
N ARG A 82 6.76 15.57 -4.43
CA ARG A 82 7.11 16.30 -5.66
C ARG A 82 6.32 17.60 -5.78
N TYR A 83 5.00 17.54 -5.57
CA TYR A 83 4.10 18.69 -5.81
C TYR A 83 3.95 19.63 -4.62
N LYS A 84 4.11 19.14 -3.40
CA LYS A 84 3.89 19.95 -2.18
C LYS A 84 5.19 20.44 -1.53
N SER A 85 6.30 19.74 -1.71
CA SER A 85 7.59 20.07 -1.05
C SER A 85 8.75 20.21 -2.02
N ASN A 86 8.52 20.01 -3.33
CA ASN A 86 9.57 19.98 -4.35
C ASN A 86 10.68 18.94 -4.06
N GLU A 87 10.27 17.77 -3.56
CA GLU A 87 11.14 16.64 -3.24
C GLU A 87 10.76 15.43 -4.12
N PRO A 88 11.13 15.42 -5.41
CA PRO A 88 10.73 14.35 -6.32
C PRO A 88 11.50 13.06 -6.05
N THR A 89 10.81 11.92 -6.11
CA THR A 89 11.42 10.60 -6.24
C THR A 89 11.37 10.19 -7.71
N SER A 90 12.51 9.94 -8.33
CA SER A 90 12.53 9.48 -9.72
C SER A 90 11.94 8.07 -9.85
N VAL A 91 11.36 7.77 -11.02
CA VAL A 91 10.80 6.44 -11.31
C VAL A 91 11.88 5.36 -11.20
N GLU A 92 13.10 5.67 -11.63
CA GLU A 92 14.24 4.74 -11.54
C GLU A 92 14.64 4.46 -10.08
N ASP A 93 14.74 5.49 -9.24
CA ASP A 93 15.07 5.33 -7.82
C ASP A 93 13.95 4.56 -7.10
N PHE A 94 12.68 4.89 -7.36
CA PHE A 94 11.52 4.17 -6.84
C PHE A 94 11.58 2.68 -7.22
N GLN A 95 11.83 2.36 -8.51
CA GLN A 95 11.96 0.98 -8.96
C GLN A 95 13.12 0.24 -8.29
N ASN A 96 14.28 0.89 -8.19
CA ASN A 96 15.48 0.26 -7.63
C ASN A 96 15.30 -0.03 -6.13
N ARG A 97 14.70 0.89 -5.36
CA ARG A 97 14.37 0.67 -3.95
C ARG A 97 13.35 -0.45 -3.77
N TYR A 98 12.29 -0.44 -4.56
CA TYR A 98 11.26 -1.49 -4.51
C TYR A 98 11.90 -2.86 -4.75
N ARG A 99 12.74 -2.98 -5.77
CA ARG A 99 13.46 -4.24 -6.06
C ARG A 99 14.35 -4.67 -4.90
N ARG A 100 15.08 -3.75 -4.24
CA ARG A 100 15.95 -4.09 -3.11
C ARG A 100 15.17 -4.68 -1.93
N VAL A 101 14.06 -4.06 -1.53
CA VAL A 101 13.27 -4.56 -0.40
C VAL A 101 12.60 -5.91 -0.70
N LEU A 102 12.10 -6.11 -1.93
CA LEU A 102 11.53 -7.39 -2.33
C LEU A 102 12.60 -8.49 -2.44
N THR A 103 13.78 -8.17 -2.96
CA THR A 103 14.92 -9.08 -3.01
C THR A 103 15.34 -9.52 -1.61
N ALA A 104 15.44 -8.58 -0.66
CA ALA A 104 15.75 -8.89 0.73
C ALA A 104 14.73 -9.83 1.36
N THR A 105 13.43 -9.61 1.08
CA THR A 105 12.35 -10.48 1.55
C THR A 105 12.47 -11.90 0.99
N LYS A 106 12.71 -12.02 -0.30
CA LYS A 106 12.89 -13.35 -0.94
C LYS A 106 14.18 -14.07 -0.50
N ALA A 107 15.24 -13.34 -0.20
CA ALA A 107 16.46 -13.89 0.32
C ALA A 107 16.31 -14.50 1.73
N GLN A 108 15.38 -13.97 2.54
CA GLN A 108 15.11 -14.49 3.87
C GLN A 108 14.30 -15.81 3.85
N GLY A 109 13.42 -15.99 2.86
CA GLY A 109 12.56 -17.18 2.76
C GLY A 109 11.49 -17.10 1.68
N ASN A 110 10.53 -18.00 1.76
CA ASN A 110 9.44 -18.14 0.79
C ASN A 110 8.20 -17.31 1.13
N SER A 111 8.39 -16.07 1.60
CA SER A 111 7.23 -15.19 1.88
C SER A 111 6.43 -14.96 0.59
N GLU A 112 5.10 -15.08 0.70
CA GLU A 112 4.19 -14.58 -0.32
C GLU A 112 4.25 -13.05 -0.33
N LEU A 113 4.16 -12.46 -1.52
CA LEU A 113 4.16 -11.01 -1.70
C LEU A 113 2.81 -10.56 -2.26
N VAL A 114 2.29 -9.49 -1.68
CA VAL A 114 1.11 -8.77 -2.15
C VAL A 114 1.51 -7.31 -2.35
N LEU A 115 1.49 -6.84 -3.59
CA LEU A 115 1.83 -5.46 -3.91
C LEU A 115 0.54 -4.72 -4.27
N CYS A 116 0.31 -3.59 -3.60
CA CYS A 116 -0.86 -2.77 -3.80
C CYS A 116 -0.48 -1.51 -4.58
N GLU A 117 -1.30 -1.13 -5.55
CA GLU A 117 -1.13 0.15 -6.23
C GLU A 117 -1.25 1.30 -5.23
N PRO A 118 -0.34 2.30 -5.24
CA PRO A 118 -0.68 3.59 -4.69
C PRO A 118 -1.82 4.19 -5.53
N PHE A 119 -2.75 4.91 -4.91
CA PHE A 119 -3.89 5.45 -5.62
C PHE A 119 -4.01 6.97 -5.48
N LEU A 120 -4.74 7.57 -6.40
CA LEU A 120 -5.12 8.98 -6.37
C LEU A 120 -6.48 9.14 -7.03
N LEU A 121 -7.43 9.73 -6.30
CA LEU A 121 -8.67 10.23 -6.86
C LEU A 121 -8.54 11.74 -7.07
N GLU A 122 -8.73 12.20 -8.29
CA GLU A 122 -8.49 13.59 -8.68
C GLU A 122 -9.66 14.50 -8.26
N VAL A 123 -9.88 14.61 -6.94
CA VAL A 123 -10.97 15.41 -6.34
C VAL A 123 -10.76 16.92 -6.47
N ARG A 124 -9.57 17.36 -6.88
CA ARG A 124 -9.21 18.77 -7.15
C ARG A 124 -8.45 18.86 -8.46
N GLU A 125 -8.65 19.96 -9.19
CA GLU A 125 -8.07 20.17 -10.53
C GLU A 125 -6.55 20.06 -10.56
N GLU A 126 -5.85 20.56 -9.54
CA GLU A 126 -4.40 20.45 -9.44
C GLU A 126 -3.88 19.02 -9.39
N MET A 127 -4.69 18.06 -8.92
CA MET A 127 -4.31 16.65 -8.81
C MET A 127 -4.25 15.94 -10.17
N ASN A 128 -4.87 16.49 -11.21
CA ASN A 128 -4.77 15.93 -12.55
C ASN A 128 -3.32 15.85 -13.03
N SER A 129 -2.49 16.86 -12.68
CA SER A 129 -1.07 16.85 -13.02
C SER A 129 -0.25 15.82 -12.25
N TRP A 130 -0.74 15.34 -11.09
CA TRP A 130 -0.01 14.36 -10.30
C TRP A 130 0.06 12.99 -10.97
N ARG A 131 -0.86 12.72 -11.90
CA ARG A 131 -0.90 11.46 -12.66
C ARG A 131 0.35 11.27 -13.52
N GLU A 132 0.95 12.35 -14.03
CA GLU A 132 2.20 12.26 -14.82
C GLU A 132 3.37 11.65 -14.02
N ASP A 133 3.33 11.77 -12.67
CA ASP A 133 4.33 11.23 -11.76
C ASP A 133 3.89 9.92 -11.10
N LEU A 134 2.60 9.78 -10.77
CA LEU A 134 2.07 8.59 -10.10
C LEU A 134 1.92 7.39 -11.05
N ASP A 135 1.41 7.60 -12.27
CA ASP A 135 1.17 6.50 -13.21
C ASP A 135 2.43 5.70 -13.55
N PRO A 136 3.60 6.32 -13.78
CA PRO A 136 4.85 5.60 -13.93
C PRO A 136 5.24 4.77 -12.68
N LYS A 137 4.93 5.24 -11.46
CA LYS A 137 5.18 4.50 -10.22
C LYS A 137 4.22 3.32 -10.07
N ILE A 138 2.94 3.48 -10.43
CA ILE A 138 1.98 2.37 -10.52
C ILE A 138 2.52 1.30 -11.50
N ALA A 139 3.01 1.73 -12.66
CA ALA A 139 3.61 0.80 -13.63
C ALA A 139 4.84 0.06 -13.05
N VAL A 140 5.63 0.70 -12.19
CA VAL A 140 6.70 0.03 -11.44
C VAL A 140 6.13 -1.04 -10.50
N VAL A 141 5.06 -0.76 -9.76
CA VAL A 141 4.43 -1.76 -8.88
C VAL A 141 3.98 -2.98 -9.67
N HIS A 142 3.34 -2.79 -10.83
CA HIS A 142 2.97 -3.88 -11.75
C HIS A 142 4.20 -4.69 -12.21
N LYS A 143 5.26 -4.00 -12.62
CA LYS A 143 6.51 -4.64 -13.04
C LYS A 143 7.13 -5.46 -11.92
N MET A 144 7.16 -4.93 -10.70
CA MET A 144 7.68 -5.64 -9.53
C MET A 144 6.80 -6.83 -9.17
N ALA A 145 5.48 -6.70 -9.25
CA ALA A 145 4.57 -7.82 -9.03
C ALA A 145 4.86 -8.98 -10.01
N ALA A 146 5.03 -8.67 -11.28
CA ALA A 146 5.37 -9.68 -12.30
C ALA A 146 6.78 -10.29 -12.07
N GLU A 147 7.78 -9.45 -11.76
CA GLU A 147 9.18 -9.88 -11.56
C GLU A 147 9.32 -10.82 -10.36
N PHE A 148 8.61 -10.57 -9.27
CA PHE A 148 8.71 -11.33 -8.02
C PHE A 148 7.60 -12.39 -7.83
N GLY A 149 6.70 -12.55 -8.79
CA GLY A 149 5.56 -13.47 -8.68
C GLY A 149 4.60 -13.08 -7.55
N ALA A 150 4.43 -11.77 -7.31
CA ALA A 150 3.56 -11.25 -6.28
C ALA A 150 2.11 -11.13 -6.79
N LYS A 151 1.15 -11.23 -5.87
CA LYS A 151 -0.24 -10.85 -6.15
C LYS A 151 -0.31 -9.32 -6.26
N LEU A 152 -1.00 -8.82 -7.26
CA LEU A 152 -1.21 -7.38 -7.46
C LEU A 152 -2.62 -7.00 -7.02
N VAL A 153 -2.73 -6.05 -6.11
CA VAL A 153 -4.01 -5.44 -5.69
C VAL A 153 -4.17 -4.10 -6.40
N PRO A 154 -5.05 -3.97 -7.38
CA PRO A 154 -5.19 -2.77 -8.19
C PRO A 154 -6.07 -1.72 -7.51
N PHE A 155 -5.59 -1.09 -6.43
CA PHE A 155 -6.36 -0.10 -5.66
C PHE A 155 -6.72 1.12 -6.50
N ASP A 156 -5.78 1.70 -7.26
CA ASP A 156 -6.03 2.87 -8.10
C ASP A 156 -7.10 2.60 -9.15
N GLN A 157 -6.89 1.52 -9.90
CA GLN A 157 -7.81 1.11 -10.96
C GLN A 157 -9.21 0.83 -10.40
N HIS A 158 -9.29 0.15 -9.26
CA HIS A 158 -10.57 -0.26 -8.67
C HIS A 158 -11.34 0.93 -8.10
N LEU A 159 -10.69 1.80 -7.31
CA LEU A 159 -11.33 2.99 -6.74
C LEU A 159 -11.80 3.95 -7.82
N LYS A 160 -11.04 4.10 -8.92
CA LYS A 160 -11.48 4.84 -10.11
C LYS A 160 -12.70 4.20 -10.80
N ALA A 161 -12.75 2.89 -10.88
CA ALA A 161 -13.93 2.22 -11.43
C ALA A 161 -15.17 2.45 -10.57
N VAL A 162 -15.04 2.35 -9.24
CA VAL A 162 -16.13 2.64 -8.30
C VAL A 162 -16.58 4.10 -8.37
N SER A 163 -15.67 5.04 -8.63
CA SER A 163 -16.02 6.47 -8.75
C SER A 163 -16.85 6.81 -9.98
N ASN A 164 -17.10 5.88 -10.88
CA ASN A 164 -18.11 6.04 -11.95
C ASN A 164 -19.55 5.92 -11.42
N GLU A 165 -19.74 5.30 -10.25
CA GLU A 165 -21.05 5.05 -9.65
C GLU A 165 -21.33 5.95 -8.44
N MET A 166 -20.30 6.58 -7.87
CA MET A 166 -20.41 7.51 -6.72
C MET A 166 -19.35 8.60 -6.80
N ALA A 167 -19.52 9.69 -6.03
CA ALA A 167 -18.56 10.78 -6.05
C ALA A 167 -17.21 10.38 -5.44
N MET A 168 -16.10 10.78 -6.07
CA MET A 168 -14.73 10.49 -5.58
C MET A 168 -14.52 10.92 -4.13
N VAL A 169 -15.10 12.06 -3.73
CA VAL A 169 -15.02 12.59 -2.36
C VAL A 169 -15.67 11.69 -1.31
N GLU A 170 -16.59 10.81 -1.71
CA GLU A 170 -17.17 9.82 -0.80
C GLU A 170 -16.22 8.66 -0.54
N LEU A 171 -15.29 8.41 -1.46
CA LEU A 171 -14.27 7.37 -1.34
C LEU A 171 -13.01 7.89 -0.63
N ALA A 172 -12.58 9.11 -0.96
CA ALA A 172 -11.47 9.82 -0.33
C ALA A 172 -11.70 11.33 -0.52
N ASP A 173 -11.99 12.06 0.54
CA ASP A 173 -12.37 13.47 0.49
C ASP A 173 -11.22 14.39 0.04
N ASP A 174 -10.01 14.02 0.33
CA ASP A 174 -8.80 14.71 -0.13
C ASP A 174 -8.12 14.05 -1.35
N GLY A 175 -8.68 12.93 -1.82
CA GLY A 175 -8.22 12.17 -2.96
C GLY A 175 -7.12 11.13 -2.66
N VAL A 176 -6.61 11.08 -1.42
CA VAL A 176 -5.47 10.25 -1.00
C VAL A 176 -5.79 9.38 0.21
N HIS A 177 -6.52 9.92 1.19
CA HIS A 177 -6.87 9.17 2.40
C HIS A 177 -8.28 8.61 2.26
N PRO A 178 -8.44 7.27 2.25
CA PRO A 178 -9.75 6.65 2.09
C PRO A 178 -10.70 7.00 3.23
N SER A 179 -11.96 7.21 2.91
CA SER A 179 -13.04 7.23 3.87
C SER A 179 -13.26 5.84 4.50
N ILE A 180 -14.16 5.74 5.47
CA ILE A 180 -14.59 4.43 6.01
C ILE A 180 -15.04 3.51 4.88
N LEU A 181 -15.83 4.02 3.93
CA LEU A 181 -16.29 3.26 2.77
C LEU A 181 -15.13 2.89 1.84
N GLY A 182 -14.22 3.83 1.56
CA GLY A 182 -13.02 3.57 0.78
C GLY A 182 -12.17 2.43 1.37
N HIS A 183 -11.94 2.45 2.68
CA HIS A 183 -11.22 1.39 3.37
C HIS A 183 -11.95 0.03 3.34
N GLN A 184 -13.29 0.00 3.39
CA GLN A 184 -14.05 -1.24 3.24
C GLN A 184 -13.87 -1.84 1.84
N ILE A 185 -13.99 -1.01 0.79
CA ILE A 185 -13.79 -1.42 -0.59
C ILE A 185 -12.36 -1.95 -0.81
N MET A 186 -11.35 -1.27 -0.26
CA MET A 186 -9.96 -1.71 -0.34
C MET A 186 -9.74 -3.06 0.37
N ALA A 187 -10.32 -3.26 1.55
CA ALA A 187 -10.22 -4.52 2.28
C ALA A 187 -10.86 -5.69 1.54
N ASP A 188 -12.02 -5.46 0.92
CA ASP A 188 -12.72 -6.46 0.12
C ASP A 188 -11.95 -6.81 -1.15
N LEU A 189 -11.38 -5.83 -1.83
CA LEU A 189 -10.54 -6.05 -3.00
C LEU A 189 -9.28 -6.84 -2.65
N TRP A 190 -8.58 -6.43 -1.58
CA TRP A 190 -7.39 -7.12 -1.09
C TRP A 190 -7.70 -8.58 -0.76
N SER A 191 -8.76 -8.83 0.01
CA SER A 191 -9.17 -10.18 0.43
C SER A 191 -9.47 -11.07 -0.78
N ARG A 192 -10.26 -10.58 -1.73
CA ARG A 192 -10.54 -11.31 -2.99
C ARG A 192 -9.28 -11.61 -3.78
N THR A 193 -8.35 -10.66 -3.87
CA THR A 193 -7.10 -10.82 -4.63
C THR A 193 -6.20 -11.91 -4.02
N VAL A 194 -6.16 -12.01 -2.70
CA VAL A 194 -5.37 -13.04 -2.03
C VAL A 194 -6.09 -14.39 -1.90
N GLY A 195 -7.40 -14.45 -2.18
CA GLY A 195 -8.18 -15.68 -2.18
C GLY A 195 -8.82 -16.00 -0.81
N LEU A 196 -9.24 -14.97 -0.08
CA LEU A 196 -9.94 -15.08 1.21
C LEU A 196 -11.46 -14.86 1.08
#